data_1cb809a48208d1b8d9617b4ef5e9193d
#
_entry.id   1cb809a48208d1b8d9617b4ef5e9193d
#
_cell.length_a   1.000
_cell.length_b   1.000
_cell.length_c   1.000
_cell.angle_alpha   90.00
_cell.angle_beta   90.00
_cell.angle_gamma   90.00
#
_symmetry.space_group_name_H-M   'P 1'
#
loop_
_entity.id
_entity.type
_entity.pdbx_description
1 polymer ?
#
loop_
_entity_poly.entity_id
_entity_poly.type
_entity_poly.pdbx_seq_one_letter_code
_entity_poly.pdbx_strand_id
1 'polypeptide(L)'
;MNVRDHTKEFNVPTNTRKHHDIFPQNIFCVIAGSTGSGKTNLLVHLLKKEKLLNYNHIYVYSATLHQPAYAHLREYYGTLEKQIQQELNQSIQIAHFFEADNQIQNPSELDTNKNHVMIFDDVMMEHQDIIKQYFCQGRHNNVNVFYLCQSLHTIAKHCIRDNANVFILFRQDDKTLKYFHETHISGDMDFSEFKQFCDGAWKKKHGCVVINIWD
;
A
#
# COMPACT_ATOMS: atom_id res chain seq x y z
N MET A 1 -15.01 -6.33 -29.71
CA MET A 1 -16.19 -6.75 -28.92
C MET A 1 -16.41 -5.68 -27.87
N ASN A 2 -17.51 -4.90 -27.92
CA ASN A 2 -17.76 -3.89 -26.88
C ASN A 2 -18.39 -4.59 -25.67
N VAL A 3 -17.68 -4.68 -24.58
CA VAL A 3 -18.21 -5.18 -23.31
C VAL A 3 -19.00 -4.04 -22.67
N ARG A 4 -20.29 -4.28 -22.37
CA ARG A 4 -21.15 -3.29 -21.73
C ARG A 4 -20.81 -3.21 -20.25
N ASP A 5 -20.59 -2.00 -19.77
CA ASP A 5 -20.40 -1.75 -18.33
C ASP A 5 -21.77 -1.76 -17.62
N HIS A 6 -22.04 -2.81 -16.86
CA HIS A 6 -23.27 -2.97 -16.08
C HIS A 6 -23.22 -2.32 -14.70
N THR A 7 -22.07 -1.81 -14.27
CA THR A 7 -21.87 -1.21 -12.94
C THR A 7 -22.85 -0.06 -12.69
N LYS A 8 -23.16 0.71 -13.74
CA LYS A 8 -24.09 1.86 -13.68
C LYS A 8 -25.56 1.45 -13.51
N GLU A 9 -25.91 0.20 -13.83
CA GLU A 9 -27.30 -0.29 -13.75
C GLU A 9 -27.67 -0.67 -12.30
N PHE A 10 -26.71 -0.91 -11.44
CA PHE A 10 -26.93 -1.37 -10.07
C PHE A 10 -26.80 -0.28 -8.99
N ASN A 11 -26.72 1.01 -9.38
CA ASN A 11 -26.52 2.13 -8.44
C ASN A 11 -25.44 1.83 -7.38
N VAL A 12 -24.38 1.13 -7.80
CA VAL A 12 -23.22 0.95 -6.92
C VAL A 12 -22.72 2.34 -6.59
N PRO A 13 -22.59 2.73 -5.30
CA PRO A 13 -22.09 4.03 -4.94
C PRO A 13 -20.73 4.21 -5.61
N THR A 14 -20.66 5.06 -6.61
CA THR A 14 -19.37 5.46 -7.17
C THR A 14 -18.64 6.16 -6.03
N ASN A 15 -17.66 5.51 -5.48
CA ASN A 15 -16.81 6.11 -4.46
C ASN A 15 -16.17 7.35 -5.09
N THR A 16 -16.71 8.52 -4.78
CA THR A 16 -16.28 9.80 -5.34
C THR A 16 -14.93 10.25 -4.77
N ARG A 17 -14.35 9.48 -3.87
CA ARG A 17 -13.09 9.79 -3.23
C ARG A 17 -11.94 9.38 -4.11
N LYS A 18 -11.23 10.36 -4.59
CA LYS A 18 -9.98 10.19 -5.33
C LYS A 18 -8.81 10.50 -4.43
N HIS A 19 -7.85 9.59 -4.39
CA HIS A 19 -6.49 9.92 -3.99
C HIS A 19 -5.90 10.94 -4.97
N HIS A 20 -4.72 11.43 -4.67
CA HIS A 20 -3.96 12.22 -5.65
C HIS A 20 -3.80 11.41 -6.94
N ASP A 21 -3.81 12.07 -8.09
CA ASP A 21 -3.83 11.44 -9.44
C ASP A 21 -2.66 10.49 -9.75
N ILE A 22 -1.61 10.51 -8.93
CA ILE A 22 -0.52 9.52 -9.03
C ILE A 22 -0.91 8.12 -8.53
N PHE A 23 -2.05 7.99 -7.85
CA PHE A 23 -2.56 6.72 -7.33
C PHE A 23 -3.89 6.36 -7.97
N PRO A 24 -4.14 5.06 -8.21
CA PRO A 24 -5.45 4.57 -8.61
C PRO A 24 -6.50 4.77 -7.51
N GLN A 25 -7.75 4.65 -7.85
CA GLN A 25 -8.86 4.80 -6.88
C GLN A 25 -8.78 3.78 -5.74
N ASN A 26 -8.36 2.55 -6.03
CA ASN A 26 -8.08 1.52 -5.04
C ASN A 26 -6.61 1.16 -5.14
N ILE A 27 -5.88 1.36 -4.07
CA ILE A 27 -4.44 1.17 -4.02
C ILE A 27 -4.14 -0.22 -3.45
N PHE A 28 -3.47 -1.07 -4.23
CA PHE A 28 -2.87 -2.32 -3.80
C PHE A 28 -1.38 -2.23 -4.06
N CYS A 29 -0.67 -1.67 -3.10
CA CYS A 29 0.72 -1.28 -3.25
C CYS A 29 1.66 -2.28 -2.61
N VAL A 30 2.68 -2.67 -3.36
CA VAL A 30 3.83 -3.42 -2.84
C VAL A 30 5.05 -2.49 -2.81
N ILE A 31 5.65 -2.32 -1.63
CA ILE A 31 6.89 -1.55 -1.43
C ILE A 31 8.02 -2.54 -1.14
N ALA A 32 8.91 -2.73 -2.10
CA ALA A 32 10.00 -3.71 -1.99
C ALA A 32 11.38 -3.07 -1.91
N GLY A 33 12.23 -3.59 -1.03
CA GLY A 33 13.62 -3.16 -0.89
C GLY A 33 14.28 -3.71 0.36
N SER A 34 15.61 -3.76 0.36
CA SER A 34 16.40 -4.27 1.48
C SER A 34 16.14 -3.50 2.79
N THR A 35 16.53 -4.07 3.90
CA THR A 35 16.53 -3.38 5.21
C THR A 35 17.32 -2.08 5.10
N GLY A 36 16.78 -1.00 5.67
CA GLY A 36 17.41 0.33 5.62
C GLY A 36 17.27 1.08 4.29
N SER A 37 16.57 0.52 3.30
CA SER A 37 16.35 1.20 2.01
C SER A 37 15.48 2.45 2.11
N GLY A 38 14.65 2.57 3.14
CA GLY A 38 13.77 3.73 3.37
C GLY A 38 12.28 3.44 3.21
N LYS A 39 11.84 2.18 3.08
CA LYS A 39 10.44 1.79 2.89
C LYS A 39 9.49 2.41 3.91
N THR A 40 9.76 2.18 5.19
CA THR A 40 8.90 2.66 6.28
C THR A 40 8.86 4.19 6.34
N ASN A 41 10.01 4.86 6.11
CA ASN A 41 10.05 6.32 6.04
C ASN A 41 9.23 6.88 4.86
N LEU A 42 9.31 6.23 3.70
CA LEU A 42 8.48 6.59 2.55
C LEU A 42 6.99 6.43 2.89
N LEU A 43 6.61 5.31 3.48
CA LEU A 43 5.22 5.08 3.91
C LEU A 43 4.73 6.18 4.85
N VAL A 44 5.51 6.51 5.88
CA VAL A 44 5.18 7.61 6.81
C VAL A 44 5.01 8.93 6.08
N HIS A 45 5.86 9.22 5.09
CA HIS A 45 5.74 10.41 4.27
C HIS A 45 4.45 10.42 3.44
N LEU A 46 4.10 9.29 2.81
CA LEU A 46 2.85 9.16 2.02
C LEU A 46 1.61 9.38 2.89
N LEU A 47 1.59 8.84 4.10
CA LEU A 47 0.47 8.96 5.03
C LEU A 47 0.29 10.37 5.58
N LYS A 48 1.39 11.09 5.83
CA LYS A 48 1.37 12.45 6.39
C LYS A 48 1.17 13.54 5.33
N LYS A 49 1.40 13.23 4.06
CA LYS A 49 1.25 14.22 2.98
C LYS A 49 -0.21 14.51 2.74
N GLU A 50 -0.61 15.76 3.00
CA GLU A 50 -1.98 16.22 2.77
C GLU A 50 -2.44 15.95 1.34
N LYS A 51 -3.69 15.52 1.21
CA LYS A 51 -4.38 15.24 -0.08
C LYS A 51 -3.71 14.16 -0.95
N LEU A 52 -2.70 13.45 -0.44
CA LEU A 52 -2.07 12.38 -1.20
C LEU A 52 -2.89 11.10 -1.12
N LEU A 53 -3.24 10.69 0.09
CA LEU A 53 -4.09 9.54 0.38
C LEU A 53 -5.36 10.02 1.09
N ASN A 54 -6.50 9.46 0.71
CA ASN A 54 -7.79 9.72 1.35
C ASN A 54 -8.19 8.50 2.16
N TYR A 55 -8.32 8.67 3.47
CA TYR A 55 -8.69 7.60 4.43
C TYR A 55 -9.38 8.17 5.66
N ASN A 56 -10.16 7.33 6.31
CA ASN A 56 -10.75 7.58 7.62
C ASN A 56 -9.98 6.85 8.72
N HIS A 57 -9.50 5.64 8.42
CA HIS A 57 -8.78 4.80 9.37
C HIS A 57 -7.54 4.19 8.74
N ILE A 58 -6.50 4.06 9.55
CA ILE A 58 -5.24 3.38 9.22
C ILE A 58 -5.02 2.25 10.21
N TYR A 59 -4.68 1.08 9.72
CA TYR A 59 -4.34 -0.11 10.49
C TYR A 59 -2.93 -0.54 10.12
N VAL A 60 -2.03 -0.52 11.08
CA VAL A 60 -0.62 -0.88 10.90
C VAL A 60 -0.36 -2.19 11.62
N TYR A 61 -0.02 -3.21 10.89
CA TYR A 61 0.47 -4.50 11.40
C TYR A 61 1.97 -4.61 11.08
N SER A 62 2.81 -4.68 12.10
CA SER A 62 4.26 -4.70 11.89
C SER A 62 4.99 -5.43 13.01
N ALA A 63 5.99 -6.24 12.63
CA ALA A 63 6.94 -6.85 13.56
C ALA A 63 7.96 -5.83 14.11
N THR A 64 7.97 -4.61 13.61
CA THR A 64 8.99 -3.60 13.91
C THR A 64 8.40 -2.27 14.42
N LEU A 65 7.27 -2.32 15.13
CA LEU A 65 6.58 -1.12 15.66
C LEU A 65 7.42 -0.28 16.63
N HIS A 66 8.51 -0.82 17.15
CA HIS A 66 9.49 -0.10 17.99
C HIS A 66 10.38 0.88 17.21
N GLN A 67 10.37 0.84 15.87
CA GLN A 67 11.19 1.73 15.06
C GLN A 67 10.77 3.21 15.22
N PRO A 68 11.75 4.16 15.15
CA PRO A 68 11.46 5.60 15.29
C PRO A 68 10.41 6.13 14.30
N ALA A 69 10.32 5.57 13.09
CA ALA A 69 9.35 5.95 12.10
C ALA A 69 7.90 5.73 12.59
N TYR A 70 7.64 4.61 13.26
CA TYR A 70 6.31 4.33 13.83
C TYR A 70 6.04 5.12 15.12
N ALA A 71 7.06 5.37 15.94
CA ALA A 71 6.91 6.27 17.09
C ALA A 71 6.47 7.67 16.63
N HIS A 72 7.12 8.21 15.59
CA HIS A 72 6.77 9.48 15.00
C HIS A 72 5.35 9.49 14.37
N LEU A 73 4.94 8.39 13.76
CA LEU A 73 3.60 8.25 13.20
C LEU A 73 2.52 8.22 14.28
N ARG A 74 2.76 7.51 15.40
CA ARG A 74 1.86 7.50 16.57
C ARG A 74 1.71 8.89 17.18
N GLU A 75 2.81 9.61 17.34
CA GLU A 75 2.79 10.97 17.87
C GLU A 75 1.97 11.92 16.97
N TYR A 76 2.18 11.83 15.67
CA TYR A 76 1.46 12.63 14.68
C TYR A 76 -0.06 12.40 14.76
N TYR A 77 -0.51 11.14 14.69
CA TYR A 77 -1.95 10.85 14.76
C TYR A 77 -2.53 11.11 16.15
N GLY A 78 -1.80 10.81 17.22
CA GLY A 78 -2.25 11.12 18.57
C GLY A 78 -2.45 12.62 18.81
N THR A 79 -1.65 13.47 18.19
CA THR A 79 -1.83 14.93 18.22
C THR A 79 -3.06 15.35 17.40
N LEU A 80 -3.22 14.82 16.20
CA LEU A 80 -4.35 15.10 15.32
C LEU A 80 -5.69 14.66 15.96
N GLU A 81 -5.74 13.47 16.54
CA GLU A 81 -6.93 12.93 17.21
C GLU A 81 -7.35 13.81 18.41
N LYS A 82 -6.37 14.29 19.20
CA LYS A 82 -6.65 15.22 20.30
C LYS A 82 -7.20 16.57 19.81
N GLN A 83 -6.66 17.12 18.72
CA GLN A 83 -7.17 18.36 18.12
C GLN A 83 -8.61 18.19 17.65
N ILE A 84 -8.91 17.11 16.93
CA ILE A 84 -10.28 16.81 16.47
C ILE A 84 -11.24 16.61 17.67
N GLN A 85 -10.78 15.92 18.71
CA GLN A 85 -11.59 15.75 19.93
C GLN A 85 -11.94 17.09 20.60
N GLN A 86 -10.97 18.01 20.64
CA GLN A 86 -11.19 19.34 21.21
C GLN A 86 -12.14 20.21 20.37
N GLU A 87 -12.02 20.14 19.04
CA GLU A 87 -12.83 20.94 18.13
C GLU A 87 -14.26 20.41 17.96
N LEU A 88 -14.42 19.11 17.84
CA LEU A 88 -15.71 18.46 17.54
C LEU A 88 -16.41 17.82 18.74
N ASN A 89 -15.76 17.82 19.91
CA ASN A 89 -16.21 17.11 21.11
C ASN A 89 -16.56 15.62 20.85
N GLN A 90 -15.83 14.98 19.93
CA GLN A 90 -16.00 13.58 19.54
C GLN A 90 -14.68 12.84 19.70
N SER A 91 -14.72 11.68 20.36
CA SER A 91 -13.56 10.80 20.41
C SER A 91 -13.45 10.04 19.08
N ILE A 92 -12.40 10.31 18.34
CA ILE A 92 -12.10 9.66 17.05
C ILE A 92 -10.73 9.01 17.17
N GLN A 93 -10.61 7.77 16.73
CA GLN A 93 -9.33 7.10 16.54
C GLN A 93 -9.10 6.88 15.05
N ILE A 94 -8.05 7.48 14.51
CA ILE A 94 -7.69 7.42 13.08
C ILE A 94 -6.70 6.28 12.84
N ALA A 95 -5.69 6.15 13.71
CA ALA A 95 -4.60 5.21 13.52
C ALA A 95 -4.57 4.12 14.58
N HIS A 96 -4.49 2.88 14.11
CA HIS A 96 -4.45 1.67 14.92
C HIS A 96 -3.13 0.94 14.65
N PHE A 97 -2.42 0.53 15.71
CA PHE A 97 -1.13 -0.14 15.60
C PHE A 97 -1.15 -1.48 16.31
N PHE A 98 -0.78 -2.52 15.58
CA PHE A 98 -0.82 -3.92 16.03
C PHE A 98 0.52 -4.59 15.77
N GLU A 99 1.00 -5.37 16.72
CA GLU A 99 2.15 -6.26 16.49
C GLU A 99 1.79 -7.29 15.40
N ALA A 100 2.81 -7.84 14.73
CA ALA A 100 2.59 -8.73 13.58
C ALA A 100 1.87 -10.04 13.93
N ASP A 101 1.95 -10.49 15.17
CA ASP A 101 1.29 -11.69 15.70
C ASP A 101 -0.18 -11.45 16.10
N ASN A 102 -0.64 -10.21 16.16
CA ASN A 102 -2.02 -9.90 16.47
C ASN A 102 -2.96 -10.39 15.35
N GLN A 103 -4.15 -10.82 15.74
CA GLN A 103 -5.17 -11.20 14.79
C GLN A 103 -5.50 -10.01 13.86
N ILE A 104 -5.38 -10.24 12.55
CA ILE A 104 -5.77 -9.25 11.54
C ILE A 104 -7.28 -9.29 11.36
N GLN A 105 -7.93 -8.13 11.43
CA GLN A 105 -9.36 -7.99 11.17
C GLN A 105 -9.71 -8.48 9.77
N ASN A 106 -10.87 -9.13 9.62
CA ASN A 106 -11.30 -9.58 8.30
C ASN A 106 -11.75 -8.38 7.43
N PRO A 107 -11.40 -8.32 6.13
CA PRO A 107 -11.86 -7.24 5.25
C PRO A 107 -13.38 -7.04 5.25
N SER A 108 -14.16 -8.10 5.40
CA SER A 108 -15.63 -8.03 5.42
C SER A 108 -16.21 -7.41 6.70
N GLU A 109 -15.42 -7.25 7.75
CA GLU A 109 -15.84 -6.65 9.01
C GLU A 109 -15.64 -5.12 9.04
N LEU A 110 -14.96 -4.58 8.03
CA LEU A 110 -14.72 -3.15 7.92
C LEU A 110 -15.96 -2.40 7.41
N ASP A 111 -16.18 -1.19 7.94
CA ASP A 111 -17.28 -0.33 7.52
C ASP A 111 -17.07 0.15 6.07
N THR A 112 -17.85 -0.36 5.14
CA THR A 112 -17.74 -0.05 3.71
C THR A 112 -18.05 1.41 3.35
N ASN A 113 -18.64 2.18 4.27
CA ASN A 113 -18.87 3.62 4.09
C ASN A 113 -17.63 4.47 4.40
N LYS A 114 -16.59 3.86 4.94
CA LYS A 114 -15.33 4.52 5.28
C LYS A 114 -14.20 4.02 4.38
N ASN A 115 -13.19 4.86 4.22
CA ASN A 115 -11.97 4.46 3.54
C ASN A 115 -10.96 3.97 4.57
N HIS A 116 -10.40 2.82 4.30
CA HIS A 116 -9.41 2.18 5.16
C HIS A 116 -8.07 2.09 4.44
N VAL A 117 -6.99 2.23 5.20
CA VAL A 117 -5.63 1.90 4.76
C VAL A 117 -5.09 0.79 5.65
N MET A 118 -4.82 -0.35 5.06
CA MET A 118 -4.18 -1.49 5.71
C MET A 118 -2.70 -1.52 5.35
N ILE A 119 -1.86 -1.60 6.35
CA ILE A 119 -0.41 -1.60 6.22
C ILE A 119 0.14 -2.86 6.85
N PHE A 120 0.86 -3.63 6.05
CA PHE A 120 1.54 -4.84 6.45
C PHE A 120 3.04 -4.66 6.26
N ASP A 121 3.78 -4.49 7.36
CA ASP A 121 5.22 -4.27 7.33
C ASP A 121 5.95 -5.39 8.07
N ASP A 122 6.79 -6.11 7.32
CA ASP A 122 7.60 -7.25 7.81
C ASP A 122 6.78 -8.38 8.47
N VAL A 123 5.57 -8.65 7.93
CA VAL A 123 4.63 -9.69 8.39
C VAL A 123 4.71 -10.97 7.56
N MET A 124 5.88 -11.24 6.95
CA MET A 124 6.02 -12.30 5.94
C MET A 124 5.78 -13.71 6.46
N MET A 125 5.98 -13.94 7.74
CA MET A 125 5.83 -15.25 8.39
C MET A 125 4.43 -15.47 8.97
N GLU A 126 3.62 -14.40 9.06
CA GLU A 126 2.35 -14.39 9.79
C GLU A 126 1.18 -14.13 8.85
N HIS A 127 0.01 -14.69 9.17
CA HIS A 127 -1.30 -14.31 8.64
C HIS A 127 -1.43 -14.17 7.11
N GLN A 128 -0.64 -14.89 6.33
CA GLN A 128 -0.59 -14.72 4.87
C GLN A 128 -1.96 -14.91 4.19
N ASP A 129 -2.83 -15.77 4.72
CA ASP A 129 -4.13 -16.03 4.10
C ASP A 129 -5.10 -14.86 4.24
N ILE A 130 -5.09 -14.17 5.38
CA ILE A 130 -5.92 -12.97 5.56
C ILE A 130 -5.37 -11.80 4.73
N ILE A 131 -4.05 -11.66 4.63
CA ILE A 131 -3.41 -10.65 3.78
C ILE A 131 -3.77 -10.85 2.31
N LYS A 132 -3.76 -12.10 1.82
CA LYS A 132 -4.23 -12.43 0.46
C LYS A 132 -5.69 -12.00 0.24
N GLN A 133 -6.56 -12.19 1.24
CA GLN A 133 -7.96 -11.74 1.16
C GLN A 133 -8.04 -10.22 0.97
N TYR A 134 -7.21 -9.44 1.64
CA TYR A 134 -7.17 -7.99 1.44
C TYR A 134 -6.82 -7.62 -0.01
N PHE A 135 -5.86 -8.28 -0.63
CA PHE A 135 -5.52 -8.04 -2.03
C PHE A 135 -6.59 -8.52 -3.01
N CYS A 136 -7.31 -9.59 -2.70
CA CYS A 136 -8.35 -10.14 -3.57
C CYS A 136 -9.71 -9.42 -3.42
N GLN A 137 -10.07 -9.00 -2.21
CA GLN A 137 -11.42 -8.52 -1.86
C GLN A 137 -11.47 -7.04 -1.46
N GLY A 138 -10.33 -6.42 -1.14
CA GLY A 138 -10.27 -5.07 -0.58
C GLY A 138 -10.97 -4.00 -1.43
N ARG A 139 -11.05 -4.20 -2.76
CA ARG A 139 -11.74 -3.28 -3.69
C ARG A 139 -13.20 -3.07 -3.33
N HIS A 140 -13.88 -4.12 -2.88
CA HIS A 140 -15.30 -4.08 -2.53
C HIS A 140 -15.57 -3.42 -1.18
N ASN A 141 -14.55 -3.30 -0.35
CA ASN A 141 -14.66 -2.82 1.03
C ASN A 141 -13.98 -1.45 1.25
N ASN A 142 -13.70 -0.70 0.20
CA ASN A 142 -13.01 0.59 0.25
C ASN A 142 -11.69 0.55 1.05
N VAL A 143 -10.92 -0.52 0.86
CA VAL A 143 -9.65 -0.74 1.53
C VAL A 143 -8.49 -0.54 0.55
N ASN A 144 -7.55 0.29 0.94
CA ASN A 144 -6.27 0.46 0.28
C ASN A 144 -5.22 -0.33 1.06
N VAL A 145 -4.35 -1.03 0.37
CA VAL A 145 -3.39 -1.94 1.00
C VAL A 145 -1.96 -1.52 0.65
N PHE A 146 -1.10 -1.46 1.64
CA PHE A 146 0.34 -1.28 1.49
C PHE A 146 1.06 -2.47 2.13
N TYR A 147 1.78 -3.23 1.32
CA TYR A 147 2.56 -4.37 1.77
C TYR A 147 4.06 -4.07 1.61
N LEU A 148 4.76 -3.97 2.74
CA LEU A 148 6.19 -3.71 2.76
C LEU A 148 6.96 -5.04 2.89
N CYS A 149 7.88 -5.28 1.97
CA CYS A 149 8.68 -6.50 1.96
C CYS A 149 10.15 -6.22 1.61
N GLN A 150 11.00 -7.17 1.93
CA GLN A 150 12.42 -7.06 1.60
C GLN A 150 12.70 -7.49 0.17
N SER A 151 11.95 -8.47 -0.35
CA SER A 151 12.12 -9.00 -1.69
C SER A 151 10.77 -9.36 -2.31
N LEU A 152 10.62 -9.10 -3.60
CA LEU A 152 9.42 -9.50 -4.36
C LEU A 152 9.28 -11.02 -4.48
N HIS A 153 10.38 -11.79 -4.40
CA HIS A 153 10.31 -13.23 -4.50
C HIS A 153 9.62 -13.92 -3.33
N THR A 154 9.61 -13.28 -2.18
CA THR A 154 9.05 -13.84 -0.94
C THR A 154 7.54 -13.67 -0.81
N ILE A 155 6.93 -12.83 -1.67
CA ILE A 155 5.49 -12.58 -1.64
C ILE A 155 4.73 -13.62 -2.47
N ALA A 156 3.54 -14.00 -2.01
CA ALA A 156 2.65 -14.90 -2.72
C ALA A 156 2.31 -14.37 -4.13
N LYS A 157 2.74 -15.11 -5.17
CA LYS A 157 2.60 -14.68 -6.56
C LYS A 157 1.13 -14.42 -6.92
N HIS A 158 0.31 -15.44 -6.81
CA HIS A 158 -1.05 -15.43 -7.38
C HIS A 158 -2.06 -14.56 -6.64
N CYS A 159 -1.81 -14.17 -5.41
CA CYS A 159 -2.79 -13.41 -4.64
C CYS A 159 -2.34 -11.99 -4.36
N ILE A 160 -1.06 -11.77 -4.08
CA ILE A 160 -0.55 -10.43 -3.72
C ILE A 160 0.00 -9.75 -4.96
N ARG A 161 1.01 -10.35 -5.62
CA ARG A 161 1.68 -9.71 -6.76
C ARG A 161 0.76 -9.51 -7.96
N ASP A 162 -0.06 -10.51 -8.30
CA ASP A 162 -0.96 -10.46 -9.47
C ASP A 162 -2.15 -9.48 -9.25
N ASN A 163 -2.46 -9.14 -7.99
CA ASN A 163 -3.49 -8.15 -7.66
C ASN A 163 -2.95 -6.78 -7.29
N ALA A 164 -1.64 -6.65 -7.10
CA ALA A 164 -1.02 -5.34 -6.87
C ALA A 164 -1.09 -4.50 -8.14
N ASN A 165 -1.44 -3.23 -7.97
CA ASN A 165 -1.55 -2.27 -9.07
C ASN A 165 -0.54 -1.12 -8.96
N VAL A 166 0.15 -1.01 -7.83
CA VAL A 166 1.25 -0.06 -7.63
C VAL A 166 2.44 -0.79 -7.04
N PHE A 167 3.60 -0.63 -7.64
CA PHE A 167 4.86 -1.12 -7.09
C PHE A 167 5.81 0.04 -6.82
N ILE A 168 6.40 0.06 -5.63
CA ILE A 168 7.45 1.00 -5.28
C ILE A 168 8.72 0.19 -5.01
N LEU A 169 9.66 0.29 -5.94
CA LEU A 169 10.88 -0.52 -5.92
C LEU A 169 12.07 0.33 -5.50
N PHE A 170 12.57 0.10 -4.30
CA PHE A 170 13.93 0.46 -3.95
C PHE A 170 14.89 -0.50 -4.65
N ARG A 171 16.19 -0.22 -4.60
CA ARG A 171 17.19 -1.00 -5.32
C ARG A 171 16.97 -2.51 -5.16
N GLN A 172 16.87 -3.20 -6.28
CA GLN A 172 16.71 -4.64 -6.41
C GLN A 172 17.95 -5.25 -7.09
N ASP A 173 18.16 -6.54 -6.91
CA ASP A 173 19.12 -7.32 -7.70
C ASP A 173 18.61 -7.57 -9.12
N ASP A 174 19.55 -7.87 -10.03
CA ASP A 174 19.24 -8.08 -11.45
C ASP A 174 18.26 -9.22 -11.70
N LYS A 175 18.28 -10.28 -10.88
CA LYS A 175 17.38 -11.42 -11.03
C LYS A 175 15.94 -11.02 -10.68
N THR A 176 15.76 -10.29 -9.60
CA THR A 176 14.46 -9.75 -9.18
C THR A 176 13.94 -8.75 -10.21
N LEU A 177 14.80 -7.87 -10.70
CA LEU A 177 14.43 -6.88 -11.69
C LEU A 177 14.02 -7.51 -13.04
N LYS A 178 14.76 -8.51 -13.50
CA LYS A 178 14.43 -9.26 -14.71
C LYS A 178 13.09 -9.98 -14.60
N TYR A 179 12.85 -10.66 -13.48
CA TYR A 179 11.56 -11.30 -13.19
C TYR A 179 10.41 -10.30 -13.21
N PHE A 180 10.59 -9.14 -12.57
CA PHE A 180 9.57 -8.09 -12.53
C PHE A 180 9.28 -7.54 -13.94
N HIS A 181 10.32 -7.28 -14.72
CA HIS A 181 10.20 -6.83 -16.10
C HIS A 181 9.41 -7.84 -16.96
N GLU A 182 9.77 -9.12 -16.91
CA GLU A 182 9.11 -10.19 -17.68
C GLU A 182 7.61 -10.31 -17.32
N THR A 183 7.26 -10.00 -16.08
CA THR A 183 5.89 -10.17 -15.59
C THR A 183 5.00 -8.95 -15.82
N HIS A 184 5.55 -7.73 -15.74
CA HIS A 184 4.75 -6.50 -15.69
C HIS A 184 5.13 -5.44 -16.72
N ILE A 185 6.34 -5.46 -17.29
CA ILE A 185 6.89 -4.34 -18.08
C ILE A 185 7.19 -4.73 -19.53
N SER A 186 7.34 -6.00 -19.84
CA SER A 186 7.85 -6.49 -21.13
C SER A 186 7.03 -6.05 -22.35
N GLY A 187 5.79 -5.60 -22.17
CA GLY A 187 4.96 -5.02 -23.23
C GLY A 187 5.27 -3.55 -23.53
N ASP A 188 5.92 -2.83 -22.62
CA ASP A 188 6.09 -1.38 -22.70
C ASP A 188 7.52 -0.96 -23.07
N MET A 189 8.52 -1.65 -22.53
CA MET A 189 9.95 -1.37 -22.83
C MET A 189 10.81 -2.62 -22.71
N ASP A 190 11.99 -2.61 -23.30
CA ASP A 190 12.93 -3.71 -23.16
C ASP A 190 13.63 -3.71 -21.77
N PHE A 191 14.24 -4.86 -21.42
CA PHE A 191 14.87 -5.01 -20.11
C PHE A 191 16.06 -4.06 -19.89
N SER A 192 16.81 -3.75 -20.93
CA SER A 192 17.96 -2.84 -20.83
C SER A 192 17.53 -1.42 -20.51
N GLU A 193 16.49 -0.94 -21.18
CA GLU A 193 15.89 0.36 -20.93
C GLU A 193 15.30 0.45 -19.52
N PHE A 194 14.54 -0.56 -19.13
CA PHE A 194 13.96 -0.64 -17.78
C PHE A 194 15.03 -0.64 -16.69
N LYS A 195 16.09 -1.43 -16.88
CA LYS A 195 17.22 -1.48 -15.96
C LYS A 195 17.91 -0.11 -15.86
N GLN A 196 18.19 0.52 -16.99
CA GLN A 196 18.81 1.84 -17.01
C GLN A 196 17.98 2.90 -16.30
N PHE A 197 16.67 2.87 -16.49
CA PHE A 197 15.72 3.74 -15.79
C PHE A 197 15.77 3.53 -14.27
N CYS A 198 15.72 2.26 -13.82
CA CYS A 198 15.81 1.91 -12.41
C CYS A 198 17.15 2.32 -11.80
N ASP A 199 18.26 2.00 -12.46
CA ASP A 199 19.60 2.36 -12.01
C ASP A 199 19.77 3.88 -11.89
N GLY A 200 19.17 4.63 -12.81
CA GLY A 200 19.13 6.10 -12.76
C GLY A 200 18.46 6.64 -11.49
N ALA A 201 17.30 6.11 -11.14
CA ALA A 201 16.56 6.49 -9.94
C ALA A 201 17.32 6.11 -8.67
N TRP A 202 17.95 4.94 -8.66
CA TRP A 202 18.66 4.39 -7.50
C TRP A 202 20.06 4.99 -7.25
N LYS A 203 20.54 5.88 -8.11
CA LYS A 203 21.78 6.66 -7.84
C LYS A 203 21.66 7.56 -6.63
N LYS A 204 20.46 8.04 -6.34
CA LYS A 204 20.18 8.85 -5.15
C LYS A 204 20.02 7.94 -3.92
N LYS A 205 20.51 8.39 -2.78
CA LYS A 205 20.29 7.71 -1.50
C LYS A 205 18.77 7.59 -1.28
N HIS A 206 18.30 6.38 -0.97
CA HIS A 206 16.87 6.07 -0.82
C HIS A 206 16.02 6.34 -2.09
N GLY A 207 16.63 6.39 -3.26
CA GLY A 207 15.92 6.48 -4.53
C GLY A 207 15.03 5.24 -4.74
N CYS A 208 13.81 5.46 -5.25
CA CYS A 208 12.90 4.40 -5.61
C CYS A 208 12.23 4.68 -6.96
N VAL A 209 11.71 3.64 -7.58
CA VAL A 209 10.91 3.71 -8.80
C VAL A 209 9.47 3.40 -8.42
N VAL A 210 8.55 4.22 -8.87
CA VAL A 210 7.11 3.98 -8.73
C VAL A 210 6.59 3.48 -10.07
N ILE A 211 5.97 2.31 -10.06
CA ILE A 211 5.40 1.67 -11.23
C ILE A 211 3.92 1.49 -10.97
N ASN A 212 3.13 2.15 -11.77
CA ASN A 212 1.68 2.02 -11.76
C ASN A 212 1.29 1.16 -12.96
N ILE A 213 0.74 -0.03 -12.70
CA ILE A 213 0.31 -0.99 -13.73
C ILE A 213 -1.21 -0.97 -13.94
N TRP A 214 -1.83 0.07 -13.47
CA TRP A 214 -3.24 0.32 -13.61
C TRP A 214 -3.47 1.40 -14.67
N ASP A 215 -4.32 1.09 -15.67
CA ASP A 215 -4.90 2.03 -16.64
C ASP A 215 -6.31 2.44 -16.23
#